data_5c8eed7b3b9023c3ffdb3dcd406191f2
#
_entry.id   5c8eed7b3b9023c3ffdb3dcd406191f2
#
_cell.length_a   1.000
_cell.length_b   1.000
_cell.length_c   1.000
_cell.angle_alpha   90.00
_cell.angle_beta   90.00
_cell.angle_gamma   90.00
#
_symmetry.space_group_name_H-M   'P 1'
#
loop_
_entity.id
_entity.type
_entity.pdbx_description
1 polymer ?
#
loop_
_entity_poly.entity_id
_entity_poly.type
_entity_poly.pdbx_seq_one_letter_code
_entity_poly.pdbx_strand_id
1 'polypeptide(L)'
;MAKLRLMCAVLLAGMWGRADLYGQERAVAEKTSPLVLTGSIPLPNVQGRIDHMSIDPKGRLFVSALGNNSEEVVDLSAGMRSRSISGIPRPQGVVYCADVNKLFVGSDEGKLYIYDASTFDLISAIEFGDDVDNLRYDAAKKQVYVGYGSGETGAIGVVDATTNQRLPKEFKLGAHPESFQLESAGPNIYVNVPDLKQVAVINRNTGAISRWRIAFDSNFPMALDESGHRLFVATRSPARLLVIDTTSGHIISALPCVQGSDDLFFDAARKRIYITGGEGYIHVFQQDNGERYHLAAKISSGLGARTAGYFGKGRKGFDLFYVAVPARANSAAEVLIYTVQN
;
A
#
# COMPACT_ATOMS: atom_id res chain seq x y z
N MET A 1 -41.99 -39.46 79.18
CA MET A 1 -41.15 -40.24 80.10
C MET A 1 -39.88 -40.65 79.40
N ALA A 2 -38.79 -40.57 80.11
CA ALA A 2 -37.45 -41.05 79.81
C ALA A 2 -36.54 -40.17 78.93
N LYS A 3 -35.68 -39.54 79.63
CA LYS A 3 -34.42 -38.92 79.28
C LYS A 3 -33.41 -39.99 78.87
N LEU A 4 -32.56 -39.67 77.90
CA LEU A 4 -31.19 -40.21 77.94
C LEU A 4 -30.19 -39.22 77.30
N ARG A 5 -29.25 -38.86 78.12
CA ARG A 5 -28.02 -38.10 77.78
C ARG A 5 -27.01 -39.09 77.19
N LEU A 6 -26.25 -38.61 76.18
CA LEU A 6 -24.93 -39.23 76.03
C LEU A 6 -23.90 -38.18 75.49
N MET A 7 -22.74 -38.37 76.01
CA MET A 7 -21.55 -37.57 76.16
C MET A 7 -20.86 -37.20 74.84
N CYS A 8 -20.15 -36.05 74.90
CA CYS A 8 -19.09 -35.61 74.03
C CYS A 8 -17.93 -36.60 73.91
N ALA A 9 -17.40 -36.77 72.74
CA ALA A 9 -16.02 -37.17 72.52
C ALA A 9 -15.39 -36.20 71.46
N VAL A 10 -14.43 -35.45 71.94
CA VAL A 10 -13.53 -34.56 71.14
C VAL A 10 -12.48 -35.47 70.54
N LEU A 11 -12.33 -35.39 69.22
CA LEU A 11 -11.16 -35.90 68.52
C LEU A 11 -10.56 -34.75 67.67
N LEU A 12 -9.42 -34.27 68.13
CA LEU A 12 -8.50 -33.44 67.36
C LEU A 12 -7.86 -34.30 66.25
N ALA A 13 -8.04 -33.90 64.99
CA ALA A 13 -7.25 -34.41 63.89
C ALA A 13 -6.77 -33.24 63.05
N GLY A 14 -5.48 -33.26 62.79
CA GLY A 14 -4.63 -32.19 62.26
C GLY A 14 -5.06 -31.51 60.98
N MET A 15 -4.82 -30.22 60.96
CA MET A 15 -4.75 -29.37 59.81
C MET A 15 -3.48 -29.70 59.01
N TRP A 16 -3.65 -30.36 57.84
CA TRP A 16 -2.66 -30.37 56.81
C TRP A 16 -3.11 -29.36 55.74
N GLY A 17 -2.31 -28.30 55.60
CA GLY A 17 -2.54 -27.25 54.61
C GLY A 17 -2.57 -27.84 53.20
N ARG A 18 -3.67 -27.61 52.49
CA ARG A 18 -3.71 -27.66 51.04
C ARG A 18 -3.13 -26.35 50.52
N ALA A 19 -1.94 -26.43 49.93
CA ALA A 19 -1.40 -25.36 49.13
C ALA A 19 -2.36 -25.12 47.94
N ASP A 20 -2.91 -23.93 47.88
CA ASP A 20 -3.68 -23.43 46.74
C ASP A 20 -2.76 -23.35 45.54
N LEU A 21 -2.89 -24.33 44.65
CA LEU A 21 -2.42 -24.26 43.27
C LEU A 21 -3.42 -23.43 42.48
N TYR A 22 -3.52 -22.13 42.77
CA TYR A 22 -4.07 -21.18 41.82
C TYR A 22 -3.00 -20.97 40.75
N GLY A 23 -3.26 -21.61 39.60
CA GLY A 23 -2.49 -21.39 38.40
C GLY A 23 -2.43 -19.93 38.10
N GLN A 24 -1.22 -19.43 37.88
CA GLN A 24 -1.00 -18.17 37.20
C GLN A 24 -1.68 -18.26 35.81
N GLU A 25 -2.88 -17.72 35.69
CA GLU A 25 -3.38 -17.29 34.38
C GLU A 25 -2.31 -16.34 33.83
N ARG A 26 -1.54 -16.85 32.88
CA ARG A 26 -0.72 -15.99 32.03
C ARG A 26 -1.72 -15.01 31.37
N ALA A 27 -1.69 -13.77 31.79
CA ALA A 27 -2.33 -12.69 31.07
C ALA A 27 -1.86 -12.81 29.63
N VAL A 28 -2.76 -13.25 28.75
CA VAL A 28 -2.55 -13.19 27.31
C VAL A 28 -2.45 -11.69 27.05
N ALA A 29 -1.25 -11.20 26.76
CA ALA A 29 -1.03 -9.83 26.39
C ALA A 29 -2.02 -9.54 25.25
N GLU A 30 -2.96 -8.63 25.45
CA GLU A 30 -3.86 -8.16 24.42
C GLU A 30 -3.00 -7.74 23.25
N LYS A 31 -3.11 -8.47 22.15
CA LYS A 31 -2.31 -8.19 20.95
C LYS A 31 -2.76 -6.82 20.45
N THR A 32 -1.99 -5.77 20.72
CA THR A 32 -2.30 -4.41 20.25
C THR A 32 -2.48 -4.44 18.73
N SER A 33 -3.54 -3.80 18.25
CA SER A 33 -3.81 -3.71 16.81
C SER A 33 -2.60 -3.14 16.08
N PRO A 34 -2.13 -3.74 14.97
CA PRO A 34 -0.97 -3.25 14.24
C PRO A 34 -1.16 -1.85 13.62
N LEU A 35 -2.41 -1.44 13.41
CA LEU A 35 -2.80 -0.09 13.00
C LEU A 35 -3.89 0.43 13.91
N VAL A 36 -3.75 1.66 14.39
CA VAL A 36 -4.75 2.34 15.22
C VAL A 36 -5.17 3.62 14.52
N LEU A 37 -6.47 3.77 14.22
CA LEU A 37 -7.03 4.99 13.66
C LEU A 37 -6.82 6.14 14.65
N THR A 38 -6.11 7.17 14.23
CA THR A 38 -5.75 8.31 15.09
C THR A 38 -6.29 9.64 14.58
N GLY A 39 -6.82 9.67 13.36
CA GLY A 39 -7.44 10.88 12.81
C GLY A 39 -7.98 10.68 11.41
N SER A 40 -8.64 11.72 10.92
CA SER A 40 -9.02 11.85 9.52
C SER A 40 -8.88 13.29 9.05
N ILE A 41 -8.65 13.48 7.77
CA ILE A 41 -8.59 14.78 7.12
C ILE A 41 -9.66 14.81 6.04
N PRO A 42 -10.69 15.65 6.17
CA PRO A 42 -11.73 15.76 5.17
C PRO A 42 -11.21 16.38 3.86
N LEU A 43 -11.72 15.84 2.74
CA LEU A 43 -11.51 16.36 1.39
C LEU A 43 -12.84 16.92 0.87
N PRO A 44 -13.23 18.13 1.29
CA PRO A 44 -14.53 18.70 0.94
C PRO A 44 -14.64 18.92 -0.58
N ASN A 45 -15.80 18.58 -1.14
CA ASN A 45 -16.14 18.68 -2.57
C ASN A 45 -15.37 17.71 -3.49
N VAL A 46 -14.56 16.79 -2.97
CA VAL A 46 -13.97 15.71 -3.75
C VAL A 46 -15.03 14.63 -3.97
N GLN A 47 -15.24 14.24 -5.21
CA GLN A 47 -16.22 13.26 -5.62
C GLN A 47 -15.58 12.11 -6.40
N GLY A 48 -16.27 10.97 -6.43
CA GLY A 48 -15.85 9.82 -7.21
C GLY A 48 -14.65 9.07 -6.62
N ARG A 49 -13.99 8.31 -7.48
CA ARG A 49 -12.83 7.48 -7.11
C ARG A 49 -11.63 8.37 -6.75
N ILE A 50 -10.90 7.95 -5.73
CA ILE A 50 -9.58 8.47 -5.37
C ILE A 50 -8.56 7.39 -5.70
N ASP A 51 -7.40 7.80 -6.18
CA ASP A 51 -6.32 6.92 -6.60
C ASP A 51 -5.06 7.10 -5.74
N HIS A 52 -3.88 6.96 -6.32
CA HIS A 52 -2.62 6.85 -5.61
C HIS A 52 -2.20 8.11 -4.84
N MET A 53 -1.21 7.95 -3.97
CA MET A 53 -0.69 9.00 -3.10
C MET A 53 0.82 9.09 -3.16
N SER A 54 1.33 10.30 -2.92
CA SER A 54 2.75 10.57 -2.70
C SER A 54 2.92 11.56 -1.55
N ILE A 55 4.12 11.65 -0.98
CA ILE A 55 4.39 12.54 0.14
C ILE A 55 5.72 13.26 -0.06
N ASP A 56 5.81 14.50 0.40
CA ASP A 56 7.05 15.24 0.41
C ASP A 56 7.69 15.30 1.81
N PRO A 57 8.97 15.70 1.91
CA PRO A 57 9.65 15.84 3.20
C PRO A 57 9.07 16.91 4.13
N LYS A 58 8.22 17.81 3.63
CA LYS A 58 7.54 18.84 4.43
C LYS A 58 6.24 18.33 5.08
N GLY A 59 5.83 17.10 4.77
CA GLY A 59 4.59 16.52 5.28
C GLY A 59 3.37 16.94 4.47
N ARG A 60 3.54 17.25 3.18
CA ARG A 60 2.42 17.40 2.25
C ARG A 60 2.13 16.07 1.60
N LEU A 61 0.93 15.58 1.79
CA LEU A 61 0.42 14.39 1.11
C LEU A 61 -0.30 14.84 -0.17
N PHE A 62 0.10 14.26 -1.29
CA PHE A 62 -0.52 14.42 -2.60
C PHE A 62 -1.45 13.26 -2.84
N VAL A 63 -2.66 13.53 -3.29
CA VAL A 63 -3.73 12.55 -3.43
C VAL A 63 -4.43 12.73 -4.78
N SER A 64 -4.31 11.77 -5.65
CA SER A 64 -4.93 11.78 -6.97
C SER A 64 -6.44 11.53 -6.85
N ALA A 65 -7.24 12.58 -6.96
CA ALA A 65 -8.69 12.49 -6.93
C ALA A 65 -9.24 12.25 -8.35
N LEU A 66 -9.08 11.02 -8.85
CA LEU A 66 -9.40 10.60 -10.23
C LEU A 66 -10.80 11.02 -10.65
N GLY A 67 -11.81 10.72 -9.85
CA GLY A 67 -13.21 11.05 -10.15
C GLY A 67 -13.53 12.55 -10.03
N ASN A 68 -12.61 13.35 -9.47
CA ASN A 68 -12.75 14.80 -9.28
C ASN A 68 -11.93 15.62 -10.27
N ASN A 69 -11.10 14.99 -11.10
CA ASN A 69 -10.19 15.64 -12.03
C ASN A 69 -9.24 16.65 -11.35
N SER A 70 -8.71 16.26 -10.17
CA SER A 70 -7.84 17.12 -9.37
C SER A 70 -6.80 16.33 -8.59
N GLU A 71 -5.67 16.96 -8.33
CA GLU A 71 -4.67 16.51 -7.36
C GLU A 71 -4.82 17.31 -6.08
N GLU A 72 -5.09 16.63 -4.97
CA GLU A 72 -5.33 17.26 -3.68
C GLU A 72 -4.03 17.34 -2.87
N VAL A 73 -3.72 18.52 -2.35
CA VAL A 73 -2.55 18.75 -1.49
C VAL A 73 -3.03 18.87 -0.05
N VAL A 74 -2.66 17.90 0.77
CA VAL A 74 -3.04 17.82 2.19
C VAL A 74 -1.82 18.18 3.03
N ASP A 75 -1.97 19.20 3.88
CA ASP A 75 -0.97 19.54 4.91
C ASP A 75 -1.24 18.69 6.15
N LEU A 76 -0.38 17.71 6.38
CA LEU A 76 -0.52 16.78 7.51
C LEU A 76 -0.29 17.46 8.86
N SER A 77 0.51 18.54 8.92
CA SER A 77 0.76 19.27 10.15
C SER A 77 -0.42 20.16 10.54
N ALA A 78 -1.09 20.73 9.54
CA ALA A 78 -2.31 21.53 9.74
C ALA A 78 -3.56 20.65 9.84
N GLY A 79 -3.50 19.38 9.47
CA GLY A 79 -4.63 18.46 9.45
C GLY A 79 -5.73 18.87 8.47
N MET A 80 -5.37 19.45 7.32
CA MET A 80 -6.34 19.95 6.35
C MET A 80 -5.82 19.92 4.92
N ARG A 81 -6.75 19.89 3.95
CA ARG A 81 -6.42 20.15 2.56
C ARG A 81 -6.00 21.60 2.39
N SER A 82 -4.78 21.83 1.95
CA SER A 82 -4.22 23.17 1.72
C SER A 82 -4.46 23.70 0.31
N ARG A 83 -4.58 22.78 -0.68
CA ARG A 83 -4.81 23.15 -2.09
C ARG A 83 -5.50 22.02 -2.84
N SER A 84 -6.19 22.37 -3.91
CA SER A 84 -6.64 21.47 -4.97
C SER A 84 -6.08 21.98 -6.31
N ILE A 85 -5.34 21.13 -7.01
CA ILE A 85 -4.81 21.42 -8.36
C ILE A 85 -5.82 20.83 -9.32
N SER A 86 -6.66 21.67 -9.91
CA SER A 86 -7.73 21.27 -10.82
C SER A 86 -7.26 21.21 -12.28
N GLY A 87 -8.05 20.54 -13.13
CA GLY A 87 -7.80 20.49 -14.56
C GLY A 87 -6.81 19.40 -14.98
N ILE A 88 -6.57 18.42 -14.12
CA ILE A 88 -5.88 17.19 -14.49
C ILE A 88 -6.96 16.14 -14.76
N PRO A 89 -7.23 15.77 -16.01
CA PRO A 89 -8.25 14.78 -16.31
C PRO A 89 -7.90 13.42 -15.69
N ARG A 90 -8.79 12.89 -14.86
CA ARG A 90 -8.66 11.55 -14.27
C ARG A 90 -7.24 11.21 -13.76
N PRO A 91 -6.68 11.98 -12.78
CA PRO A 91 -5.34 11.72 -12.27
C PRO A 91 -5.30 10.36 -11.55
N GLN A 92 -4.23 9.60 -11.78
CA GLN A 92 -4.01 8.27 -11.19
C GLN A 92 -2.70 8.21 -10.39
N GLY A 93 -1.60 7.88 -11.05
CA GLY A 93 -0.30 7.83 -10.41
C GLY A 93 0.24 9.21 -10.06
N VAL A 94 0.84 9.34 -8.87
CA VAL A 94 1.51 10.56 -8.45
C VAL A 94 2.84 10.23 -7.79
N VAL A 95 3.90 11.01 -8.10
CA VAL A 95 5.20 10.89 -7.44
C VAL A 95 5.86 12.26 -7.24
N TYR A 96 6.30 12.51 -6.00
CA TYR A 96 7.12 13.66 -5.68
C TYR A 96 8.60 13.31 -5.80
N CYS A 97 9.34 14.10 -6.60
CA CYS A 97 10.77 13.95 -6.84
C CYS A 97 11.54 15.02 -6.06
N ALA A 98 12.11 14.63 -4.91
CA ALA A 98 12.63 15.57 -3.92
C ALA A 98 13.83 16.41 -4.40
N ASP A 99 14.77 15.79 -5.12
CA ASP A 99 16.02 16.42 -5.56
C ASP A 99 15.85 17.35 -6.77
N VAL A 100 14.69 17.31 -7.43
CA VAL A 100 14.30 18.25 -8.49
C VAL A 100 13.12 19.13 -8.08
N ASN A 101 12.54 18.88 -6.90
CA ASN A 101 11.36 19.58 -6.37
C ASN A 101 10.18 19.63 -7.33
N LYS A 102 9.85 18.51 -7.95
CA LYS A 102 8.75 18.40 -8.90
C LYS A 102 7.74 17.35 -8.50
N LEU A 103 6.50 17.59 -8.86
CA LEU A 103 5.40 16.64 -8.72
C LEU A 103 5.01 16.16 -10.12
N PHE A 104 5.04 14.85 -10.32
CA PHE A 104 4.61 14.19 -11.55
C PHE A 104 3.27 13.53 -11.29
N VAL A 105 2.30 13.78 -12.16
CA VAL A 105 0.93 13.25 -12.04
C VAL A 105 0.53 12.61 -13.38
N GLY A 106 0.24 11.33 -13.37
CA GLY A 106 -0.27 10.57 -14.50
C GLY A 106 -1.78 10.78 -14.67
N SER A 107 -2.24 10.74 -15.88
CA SER A 107 -3.65 10.88 -16.26
C SER A 107 -4.07 9.69 -17.13
N ASP A 108 -5.21 9.08 -16.81
CA ASP A 108 -5.89 8.05 -17.63
C ASP A 108 -6.10 8.52 -19.11
N GLU A 109 -6.10 9.83 -19.38
CA GLU A 109 -6.17 10.36 -20.74
C GLU A 109 -4.80 10.41 -21.46
N GLY A 110 -3.79 9.71 -20.97
CA GLY A 110 -2.51 9.50 -21.66
C GLY A 110 -1.50 10.62 -21.51
N LYS A 111 -1.60 11.46 -20.48
CA LYS A 111 -0.63 12.55 -20.22
C LYS A 111 0.06 12.39 -18.88
N LEU A 112 1.32 12.79 -18.83
CA LEU A 112 2.08 12.99 -17.60
C LEU A 112 2.26 14.48 -17.37
N TYR A 113 1.60 15.02 -16.34
CA TYR A 113 1.70 16.42 -15.93
C TYR A 113 2.85 16.61 -14.95
N ILE A 114 3.61 17.70 -15.10
CA ILE A 114 4.78 18.02 -14.28
C ILE A 114 4.58 19.40 -13.67
N TYR A 115 4.57 19.48 -12.34
CA TYR A 115 4.38 20.71 -11.59
C TYR A 115 5.63 21.07 -10.78
N ASP A 116 5.89 22.36 -10.59
CA ASP A 116 6.76 22.84 -9.52
C ASP A 116 6.09 22.55 -8.17
N ALA A 117 6.75 21.79 -7.31
CA ALA A 117 6.14 21.39 -6.06
C ALA A 117 6.14 22.48 -4.98
N SER A 118 6.71 23.67 -5.23
CA SER A 118 6.61 24.81 -4.32
C SER A 118 5.42 25.70 -4.65
N THR A 119 5.20 26.01 -5.93
CA THR A 119 4.16 26.92 -6.39
C THR A 119 2.93 26.20 -6.90
N PHE A 120 3.09 24.95 -7.33
CA PHE A 120 2.09 24.13 -8.04
C PHE A 120 1.73 24.68 -9.41
N ASP A 121 2.64 25.46 -10.02
CA ASP A 121 2.51 25.87 -11.40
C ASP A 121 2.87 24.71 -12.33
N LEU A 122 2.10 24.58 -13.40
CA LEU A 122 2.38 23.58 -14.44
C LEU A 122 3.66 23.97 -15.20
N ILE A 123 4.66 23.07 -15.16
CA ILE A 123 5.91 23.24 -15.90
C ILE A 123 5.73 22.72 -17.34
N SER A 124 5.21 21.50 -17.47
CA SER A 124 4.97 20.86 -18.77
C SER A 124 4.02 19.67 -18.65
N ALA A 125 3.52 19.21 -19.78
CA ALA A 125 2.81 17.95 -19.91
C ALA A 125 3.45 17.14 -21.06
N ILE A 126 3.62 15.84 -20.83
CA ILE A 126 4.23 14.90 -21.80
C ILE A 126 3.15 13.95 -22.29
N GLU A 127 3.01 13.82 -23.59
CA GLU A 127 2.10 12.88 -24.23
C GLU A 127 2.67 11.44 -24.18
N PHE A 128 1.88 10.52 -23.70
CA PHE A 128 2.10 9.07 -23.77
C PHE A 128 1.09 8.39 -24.68
N GLY A 129 -0.03 9.06 -24.92
CA GLY A 129 -1.06 8.67 -25.88
C GLY A 129 -2.21 7.88 -25.29
N ASP A 130 -2.02 7.17 -24.18
CA ASP A 130 -3.05 6.37 -23.52
C ASP A 130 -2.65 6.10 -22.07
N ASP A 131 -3.60 6.08 -21.16
CA ASP A 131 -3.64 5.63 -19.78
C ASP A 131 -2.30 5.65 -19.02
N VAL A 132 -1.91 6.82 -18.49
CA VAL A 132 -0.72 6.97 -17.65
C VAL A 132 -1.13 6.71 -16.19
N ASP A 133 -0.79 5.52 -15.72
CA ASP A 133 -1.21 5.08 -14.40
C ASP A 133 -0.06 5.15 -13.38
N ASN A 134 0.63 4.07 -13.11
CA ASN A 134 1.61 3.98 -12.04
C ASN A 134 2.92 4.71 -12.37
N LEU A 135 3.49 5.39 -11.36
CA LEU A 135 4.74 6.13 -11.46
C LEU A 135 5.74 5.65 -10.40
N ARG A 136 7.03 5.52 -10.76
CA ARG A 136 8.12 5.27 -9.80
C ARG A 136 9.31 6.13 -10.13
N TYR A 137 9.92 6.70 -9.08
CA TYR A 137 11.09 7.56 -9.21
C TYR A 137 12.38 6.85 -8.81
N ASP A 138 13.35 6.83 -9.71
CA ASP A 138 14.73 6.43 -9.46
C ASP A 138 15.55 7.69 -9.17
N ALA A 139 15.74 8.00 -7.89
CA ALA A 139 16.44 9.22 -7.47
C ALA A 139 17.93 9.20 -7.87
N ALA A 140 18.57 8.02 -7.93
CA ALA A 140 19.97 7.90 -8.31
C ALA A 140 20.20 8.31 -9.77
N LYS A 141 19.22 8.05 -10.64
CA LYS A 141 19.27 8.40 -12.06
C LYS A 141 18.47 9.65 -12.40
N LYS A 142 17.70 10.19 -11.46
CA LYS A 142 16.72 11.26 -11.67
C LYS A 142 15.73 10.93 -12.80
N GLN A 143 15.22 9.71 -12.81
CA GLN A 143 14.32 9.20 -13.82
C GLN A 143 12.98 8.79 -13.22
N VAL A 144 11.88 9.22 -13.83
CA VAL A 144 10.55 8.74 -13.54
C VAL A 144 10.19 7.64 -14.54
N TYR A 145 9.93 6.46 -14.02
CA TYR A 145 9.37 5.35 -14.77
C TYR A 145 7.86 5.47 -14.79
N VAL A 146 7.26 5.28 -15.95
CA VAL A 146 5.85 5.56 -16.24
C VAL A 146 5.21 4.31 -16.82
N GLY A 147 4.26 3.71 -16.08
CA GLY A 147 3.38 2.68 -16.60
C GLY A 147 2.28 3.35 -17.42
N TYR A 148 2.08 2.92 -18.66
CA TYR A 148 1.09 3.55 -19.53
C TYR A 148 0.62 2.61 -20.65
N GLY A 149 -0.47 3.02 -21.30
CA GLY A 149 -1.02 2.36 -22.47
C GLY A 149 -1.96 1.21 -22.13
N SER A 150 -2.84 0.87 -23.04
CA SER A 150 -3.78 -0.24 -22.96
C SER A 150 -3.53 -1.26 -24.06
N GLY A 151 -4.01 -2.52 -23.87
CA GLY A 151 -3.83 -3.57 -24.87
C GLY A 151 -2.37 -3.67 -25.36
N GLU A 152 -2.15 -3.76 -26.65
CA GLU A 152 -0.82 -3.95 -27.25
C GLU A 152 0.14 -2.76 -27.05
N THR A 153 -0.38 -1.57 -26.70
CA THR A 153 0.42 -0.36 -26.45
C THR A 153 1.03 -0.31 -25.06
N GLY A 154 0.59 -1.20 -24.14
CA GLY A 154 1.05 -1.23 -22.76
C GLY A 154 2.55 -1.34 -22.63
N ALA A 155 3.16 -0.42 -21.88
CA ALA A 155 4.60 -0.30 -21.74
C ALA A 155 5.03 0.42 -20.44
N ILE A 156 6.31 0.31 -20.12
CA ILE A 156 6.98 1.20 -19.16
C ILE A 156 7.86 2.17 -19.94
N GLY A 157 7.52 3.45 -19.89
CA GLY A 157 8.32 4.56 -20.43
C GLY A 157 9.24 5.16 -19.37
N VAL A 158 10.15 6.04 -19.80
CA VAL A 158 11.09 6.71 -18.89
C VAL A 158 11.14 8.20 -19.20
N VAL A 159 11.09 9.03 -18.16
CA VAL A 159 11.22 10.50 -18.26
C VAL A 159 12.42 10.95 -17.43
N ASP A 160 13.23 11.82 -17.99
CA ASP A 160 14.26 12.52 -17.24
C ASP A 160 13.61 13.64 -16.40
N ALA A 161 13.68 13.51 -15.08
CA ALA A 161 13.04 14.42 -14.15
C ALA A 161 13.71 15.80 -14.11
N THR A 162 14.96 15.93 -14.55
CA THR A 162 15.68 17.21 -14.62
C THR A 162 15.22 18.04 -15.81
N THR A 163 15.22 17.40 -17.01
CA THR A 163 14.92 18.06 -18.29
C THR A 163 13.45 18.05 -18.65
N ASN A 164 12.62 17.24 -17.99
CA ASN A 164 11.20 16.99 -18.31
C ASN A 164 11.02 16.40 -19.72
N GLN A 165 11.97 15.58 -20.16
CA GLN A 165 11.90 14.97 -21.48
C GLN A 165 11.65 13.47 -21.38
N ARG A 166 10.73 12.94 -22.21
CA ARG A 166 10.57 11.51 -22.41
C ARG A 166 11.84 10.98 -23.09
N LEU A 167 12.44 9.97 -22.47
CA LEU A 167 13.60 9.31 -23.05
C LEU A 167 13.18 8.29 -24.10
N PRO A 168 14.03 8.00 -25.11
CA PRO A 168 13.72 6.99 -26.13
C PRO A 168 13.55 5.56 -25.57
N LYS A 169 13.96 5.35 -24.33
CA LYS A 169 13.93 4.06 -23.65
C LYS A 169 12.50 3.69 -23.28
N GLU A 170 12.04 2.56 -23.78
CA GLU A 170 10.71 2.02 -23.57
C GLU A 170 10.76 0.51 -23.46
N PHE A 171 9.92 -0.07 -22.58
CA PHE A 171 9.82 -1.52 -22.39
C PHE A 171 8.38 -1.96 -22.70
N LYS A 172 8.16 -2.52 -23.86
CA LYS A 172 6.86 -2.99 -24.33
C LYS A 172 6.43 -4.28 -23.62
N LEU A 173 5.23 -4.27 -23.10
CA LEU A 173 4.67 -5.38 -22.32
C LEU A 173 3.60 -6.16 -23.09
N GLY A 174 2.90 -5.49 -24.01
CA GLY A 174 1.85 -6.08 -24.82
C GLY A 174 0.47 -6.10 -24.14
N ALA A 175 0.36 -5.46 -22.98
CA ALA A 175 -0.88 -5.17 -22.28
C ALA A 175 -0.63 -4.11 -21.21
N HIS A 176 -1.70 -3.52 -20.65
CA HIS A 176 -1.62 -2.50 -19.63
C HIS A 176 -0.77 -2.94 -18.42
N PRO A 177 0.24 -2.12 -18.01
CA PRO A 177 0.96 -2.34 -16.78
C PRO A 177 0.21 -1.74 -15.59
N GLU A 178 -0.05 -2.53 -14.61
CA GLU A 178 -0.49 -2.09 -13.29
C GLU A 178 0.70 -1.75 -12.39
N SER A 179 0.58 -1.94 -11.08
CA SER A 179 1.68 -1.64 -10.15
C SER A 179 2.99 -2.31 -10.57
N PHE A 180 4.08 -1.57 -10.40
CA PHE A 180 5.43 -2.07 -10.64
C PHE A 180 6.41 -1.58 -9.57
N GLN A 181 7.52 -2.29 -9.40
CA GLN A 181 8.57 -1.95 -8.45
C GLN A 181 9.94 -1.98 -9.12
N LEU A 182 10.78 -1.03 -8.73
CA LEU A 182 12.18 -0.93 -9.16
C LEU A 182 13.08 -1.55 -8.10
N GLU A 183 14.04 -2.39 -8.47
CA GLU A 183 15.15 -2.68 -7.57
C GLU A 183 15.98 -1.42 -7.35
N SER A 184 16.38 -1.17 -6.12
CA SER A 184 17.24 -0.04 -5.75
C SER A 184 18.71 -0.35 -6.04
N ALA A 185 19.15 -1.56 -5.73
CA ALA A 185 20.53 -2.03 -5.93
C ALA A 185 20.69 -2.83 -7.24
N GLY A 186 19.63 -3.53 -7.66
CA GLY A 186 19.64 -4.38 -8.85
C GLY A 186 19.08 -3.69 -10.11
N PRO A 187 19.16 -4.39 -11.25
CA PRO A 187 18.71 -3.84 -12.52
C PRO A 187 17.23 -4.11 -12.84
N ASN A 188 16.50 -4.85 -12.02
CA ASN A 188 15.19 -5.34 -12.41
C ASN A 188 14.06 -4.36 -12.12
N ILE A 189 13.03 -4.41 -12.97
CA ILE A 189 11.70 -3.86 -12.73
C ILE A 189 10.75 -5.05 -12.73
N TYR A 190 9.95 -5.19 -11.69
CA TYR A 190 8.85 -6.16 -11.62
C TYR A 190 7.56 -5.44 -11.95
N VAL A 191 6.80 -5.92 -12.92
CA VAL A 191 5.59 -5.26 -13.42
C VAL A 191 4.42 -6.24 -13.43
N ASN A 192 3.33 -5.91 -12.77
CA ASN A 192 2.07 -6.63 -12.92
C ASN A 192 1.46 -6.33 -14.30
N VAL A 193 1.09 -7.39 -15.02
CA VAL A 193 0.39 -7.31 -16.30
C VAL A 193 -0.84 -8.21 -16.24
N PRO A 194 -1.97 -7.72 -15.68
CA PRO A 194 -3.13 -8.53 -15.33
C PRO A 194 -3.77 -9.24 -16.51
N ASP A 195 -3.92 -8.57 -17.64
CA ASP A 195 -4.58 -9.12 -18.85
C ASP A 195 -3.81 -10.32 -19.41
N LEU A 196 -2.50 -10.38 -19.19
CA LEU A 196 -1.64 -11.50 -19.56
C LEU A 196 -1.41 -12.49 -18.40
N LYS A 197 -2.01 -12.25 -17.23
CA LYS A 197 -1.86 -13.07 -16.01
C LYS A 197 -0.40 -13.35 -15.69
N GLN A 198 0.40 -12.30 -15.61
CA GLN A 198 1.84 -12.43 -15.41
C GLN A 198 2.44 -11.27 -14.59
N VAL A 199 3.61 -11.55 -14.04
CA VAL A 199 4.58 -10.52 -13.65
C VAL A 199 5.67 -10.51 -14.72
N ALA A 200 5.86 -9.38 -15.38
CA ALA A 200 7.00 -9.16 -16.26
C ALA A 200 8.20 -8.70 -15.43
N VAL A 201 9.37 -9.27 -15.69
CA VAL A 201 10.64 -8.88 -15.07
C VAL A 201 11.53 -8.29 -16.14
N ILE A 202 11.76 -6.99 -16.06
CA ILE A 202 12.51 -6.21 -17.03
C ILE A 202 13.90 -5.94 -16.49
N ASN A 203 14.93 -6.32 -17.19
CA ASN A 203 16.28 -5.86 -16.89
C ASN A 203 16.51 -4.47 -17.50
N ARG A 204 16.60 -3.42 -16.65
CA ARG A 204 16.75 -2.02 -17.08
C ARG A 204 17.99 -1.75 -17.91
N ASN A 205 19.06 -2.57 -17.75
CA ASN A 205 20.34 -2.34 -18.44
C ASN A 205 20.32 -2.93 -19.84
N THR A 206 19.80 -4.15 -20.00
CA THR A 206 19.80 -4.88 -21.27
C THR A 206 18.52 -4.74 -22.08
N GLY A 207 17.40 -4.38 -21.41
CA GLY A 207 16.07 -4.38 -22.00
C GLY A 207 15.42 -5.76 -22.10
N ALA A 208 16.09 -6.82 -21.64
CA ALA A 208 15.54 -8.18 -21.64
C ALA A 208 14.33 -8.28 -20.71
N ILE A 209 13.29 -8.98 -21.15
CA ILE A 209 12.05 -9.19 -20.40
C ILE A 209 11.80 -10.68 -20.25
N SER A 210 11.78 -11.17 -19.01
CA SER A 210 11.25 -12.47 -18.65
C SER A 210 9.83 -12.35 -18.07
N ARG A 211 9.08 -13.44 -18.01
CA ARG A 211 7.67 -13.43 -17.61
C ARG A 211 7.38 -14.57 -16.67
N TRP A 212 6.82 -14.24 -15.50
CA TRP A 212 6.35 -15.23 -14.52
C TRP A 212 4.84 -15.33 -14.61
N ARG A 213 4.33 -16.49 -14.93
CA ARG A 213 2.90 -16.73 -15.03
C ARG A 213 2.24 -16.72 -13.65
N ILE A 214 1.14 -16.00 -13.52
CA ILE A 214 0.28 -15.98 -12.35
C ILE A 214 -0.97 -16.81 -12.63
N ALA A 215 -1.29 -17.78 -11.76
CA ALA A 215 -2.46 -18.64 -11.93
C ALA A 215 -3.80 -17.97 -11.53
N PHE A 216 -3.72 -16.76 -10.99
CA PHE A 216 -4.85 -15.96 -10.48
C PHE A 216 -5.07 -14.74 -11.37
N ASP A 217 -6.31 -14.22 -11.36
CA ASP A 217 -6.68 -13.09 -12.22
C ASP A 217 -6.57 -11.76 -11.49
N SER A 218 -6.31 -10.69 -12.25
CA SER A 218 -6.30 -9.30 -11.76
C SER A 218 -5.24 -9.08 -10.67
N ASN A 219 -3.98 -9.32 -11.01
CA ASN A 219 -2.83 -8.99 -10.17
C ASN A 219 -2.53 -7.49 -10.30
N PHE A 220 -3.04 -6.69 -9.33
CA PHE A 220 -2.97 -5.22 -9.37
C PHE A 220 -1.84 -4.68 -8.48
N PRO A 221 -1.93 -4.66 -7.13
CA PRO A 221 -0.88 -4.07 -6.33
C PRO A 221 0.32 -5.01 -6.13
N MET A 222 1.48 -4.40 -5.90
CA MET A 222 2.67 -5.13 -5.48
C MET A 222 3.59 -4.32 -4.57
N ALA A 223 4.39 -5.01 -3.76
CA ALA A 223 5.54 -4.46 -3.04
C ALA A 223 6.74 -5.40 -3.12
N LEU A 224 7.93 -4.83 -3.00
CA LEU A 224 9.20 -5.54 -3.10
C LEU A 224 9.96 -5.51 -1.76
N ASP A 225 10.34 -6.67 -1.26
CA ASP A 225 11.43 -6.84 -0.29
C ASP A 225 12.68 -7.29 -1.06
N GLU A 226 13.44 -6.29 -1.54
CA GLU A 226 14.64 -6.56 -2.34
C GLU A 226 15.67 -7.38 -1.55
N SER A 227 15.89 -7.02 -0.29
CA SER A 227 16.87 -7.70 0.59
C SER A 227 16.47 -9.13 0.95
N GLY A 228 15.19 -9.39 1.08
CA GLY A 228 14.64 -10.71 1.38
C GLY A 228 14.32 -11.53 0.15
N HIS A 229 14.56 -11.01 -1.06
CA HIS A 229 14.21 -11.64 -2.32
C HIS A 229 12.75 -12.06 -2.41
N ARG A 230 11.84 -11.16 -2.03
CA ARG A 230 10.38 -11.41 -2.04
C ARG A 230 9.63 -10.32 -2.79
N LEU A 231 8.77 -10.74 -3.70
CA LEU A 231 7.77 -9.89 -4.32
C LEU A 231 6.40 -10.28 -3.78
N PHE A 232 5.69 -9.29 -3.24
CA PHE A 232 4.33 -9.44 -2.75
C PHE A 232 3.37 -8.90 -3.82
N VAL A 233 2.40 -9.72 -4.20
CA VAL A 233 1.41 -9.36 -5.22
C VAL A 233 0.03 -9.69 -4.69
N ALA A 234 -0.93 -8.77 -4.78
CA ALA A 234 -2.31 -9.13 -4.49
C ALA A 234 -3.13 -9.27 -5.77
N THR A 235 -3.99 -10.30 -5.80
CA THR A 235 -4.92 -10.57 -6.88
C THR A 235 -6.35 -10.32 -6.43
N ARG A 236 -7.29 -10.08 -7.38
CA ARG A 236 -8.70 -9.82 -7.06
C ARG A 236 -9.60 -11.02 -7.32
N SER A 237 -9.22 -11.95 -8.20
CA SER A 237 -10.07 -13.08 -8.58
C SER A 237 -9.30 -14.42 -8.66
N PRO A 238 -9.41 -15.24 -7.60
CA PRO A 238 -9.83 -14.90 -6.25
C PRO A 238 -8.86 -13.95 -5.54
N ALA A 239 -9.33 -13.25 -4.50
CA ALA A 239 -8.48 -12.34 -3.74
C ALA A 239 -7.43 -13.13 -2.94
N ARG A 240 -6.15 -12.93 -3.30
CA ARG A 240 -5.00 -13.62 -2.73
C ARG A 240 -3.82 -12.66 -2.57
N LEU A 241 -3.12 -12.79 -1.46
CA LEU A 241 -1.74 -12.33 -1.33
C LEU A 241 -0.82 -13.46 -1.81
N LEU A 242 -0.09 -13.20 -2.86
CA LEU A 242 0.97 -14.09 -3.38
C LEU A 242 2.31 -13.60 -2.85
N VAL A 243 3.12 -14.51 -2.38
CA VAL A 243 4.53 -14.28 -2.03
C VAL A 243 5.37 -15.01 -3.08
N ILE A 244 6.16 -14.27 -3.83
CA ILE A 244 6.94 -14.78 -4.95
C ILE A 244 8.44 -14.64 -4.63
N ASP A 245 9.21 -15.66 -4.85
CA ASP A 245 10.67 -15.61 -4.78
C ASP A 245 11.22 -14.89 -6.03
N THR A 246 11.96 -13.79 -5.83
CA THR A 246 12.45 -12.97 -6.96
C THR A 246 13.62 -13.59 -7.73
N THR A 247 14.25 -14.63 -7.20
CA THR A 247 15.35 -15.33 -7.89
C THR A 247 14.83 -16.38 -8.85
N SER A 248 13.70 -17.00 -8.54
CA SER A 248 13.14 -18.12 -9.31
C SER A 248 11.80 -17.81 -9.99
N GLY A 249 11.07 -16.79 -9.50
CA GLY A 249 9.68 -16.51 -9.91
C GLY A 249 8.65 -17.48 -9.34
N HIS A 250 9.04 -18.37 -8.42
CA HIS A 250 8.13 -19.33 -7.82
C HIS A 250 7.24 -18.69 -6.75
N ILE A 251 5.95 -19.03 -6.75
CA ILE A 251 5.01 -18.64 -5.69
C ILE A 251 5.25 -19.54 -4.48
N ILE A 252 5.76 -18.93 -3.40
CA ILE A 252 6.04 -19.62 -2.12
C ILE A 252 4.77 -19.79 -1.31
N SER A 253 3.89 -18.77 -1.34
CA SER A 253 2.66 -18.74 -0.55
C SER A 253 1.55 -18.01 -1.29
N ALA A 254 0.29 -18.45 -1.05
CA ALA A 254 -0.93 -17.82 -1.59
C ALA A 254 -2.00 -17.81 -0.50
N LEU A 255 -2.20 -16.66 0.15
CA LEU A 255 -3.09 -16.48 1.29
C LEU A 255 -4.36 -15.71 0.88
N PRO A 256 -5.55 -16.02 1.43
CA PRO A 256 -6.72 -15.18 1.24
C PRO A 256 -6.45 -13.76 1.70
N CYS A 257 -6.86 -12.75 0.91
CA CYS A 257 -6.71 -11.36 1.29
C CYS A 257 -8.00 -10.56 1.06
N VAL A 258 -7.94 -9.24 1.29
CA VAL A 258 -9.03 -8.30 1.10
C VAL A 258 -9.45 -8.21 -0.36
N GLN A 259 -10.76 -8.05 -0.59
CA GLN A 259 -11.33 -7.91 -1.95
C GLN A 259 -11.12 -6.51 -2.50
N GLY A 260 -10.93 -6.42 -3.83
CA GLY A 260 -10.81 -5.14 -4.54
C GLY A 260 -9.57 -4.34 -4.13
N SER A 261 -8.44 -5.04 -3.92
CA SER A 261 -7.15 -4.42 -3.57
C SER A 261 -6.58 -3.58 -4.73
N ASP A 262 -6.01 -2.43 -4.39
CA ASP A 262 -5.31 -1.50 -5.30
C ASP A 262 -3.93 -1.11 -4.80
N ASP A 263 -3.74 -1.05 -3.47
CA ASP A 263 -2.44 -0.77 -2.88
C ASP A 263 -1.98 -1.85 -1.91
N LEU A 264 -0.67 -2.12 -1.94
CA LEU A 264 0.03 -3.06 -1.10
C LEU A 264 1.39 -2.48 -0.71
N PHE A 265 1.73 -2.59 0.58
CA PHE A 265 2.99 -2.07 1.12
C PHE A 265 3.69 -3.11 1.97
N PHE A 266 5.01 -3.11 1.95
CA PHE A 266 5.84 -3.92 2.83
C PHE A 266 6.62 -3.04 3.81
N ASP A 267 6.41 -3.27 5.09
CA ASP A 267 7.17 -2.68 6.19
C ASP A 267 8.32 -3.62 6.57
N ALA A 268 9.49 -3.35 6.05
CA ALA A 268 10.67 -4.18 6.31
C ALA A 268 11.10 -4.16 7.78
N ALA A 269 10.85 -3.05 8.50
CA ALA A 269 11.22 -2.91 9.91
C ALA A 269 10.38 -3.78 10.83
N ARG A 270 9.08 -3.92 10.52
CA ARG A 270 8.13 -4.72 11.31
C ARG A 270 7.83 -6.08 10.68
N LYS A 271 8.35 -6.34 9.48
CA LYS A 271 8.06 -7.54 8.70
C LYS A 271 6.56 -7.72 8.46
N ARG A 272 5.89 -6.64 8.05
CA ARG A 272 4.43 -6.61 7.81
C ARG A 272 4.09 -6.22 6.40
N ILE A 273 2.99 -6.79 5.90
CA ILE A 273 2.41 -6.44 4.63
C ILE A 273 1.03 -5.85 4.89
N TYR A 274 0.77 -4.66 4.35
CA TYR A 274 -0.51 -3.97 4.43
C TYR A 274 -1.17 -4.01 3.06
N ILE A 275 -2.45 -4.42 3.00
CA ILE A 275 -3.23 -4.46 1.76
C ILE A 275 -4.55 -3.75 2.01
N THR A 276 -4.84 -2.71 1.25
CA THR A 276 -6.14 -2.03 1.28
C THR A 276 -7.07 -2.60 0.23
N GLY A 277 -8.36 -2.65 0.53
CA GLY A 277 -9.35 -3.18 -0.40
C GLY A 277 -10.69 -2.50 -0.35
N GLY A 278 -11.33 -2.41 -1.53
CA GLY A 278 -12.60 -1.72 -1.74
C GLY A 278 -13.77 -2.26 -0.91
N GLU A 279 -13.67 -3.46 -0.33
CA GLU A 279 -14.67 -3.98 0.63
C GLU A 279 -14.65 -3.25 1.99
N GLY A 280 -13.71 -2.32 2.20
CA GLY A 280 -13.66 -1.45 3.37
C GLY A 280 -12.78 -1.96 4.50
N TYR A 281 -11.74 -2.70 4.17
CA TYR A 281 -10.80 -3.21 5.16
C TYR A 281 -9.34 -3.05 4.71
N ILE A 282 -8.46 -3.00 5.72
CA ILE A 282 -7.03 -3.19 5.59
C ILE A 282 -6.70 -4.57 6.14
N HIS A 283 -6.12 -5.45 5.35
CA HIS A 283 -5.55 -6.69 5.84
C HIS A 283 -4.07 -6.47 6.17
N VAL A 284 -3.67 -6.87 7.37
CA VAL A 284 -2.28 -6.81 7.83
C VAL A 284 -1.75 -8.23 7.97
N PHE A 285 -0.74 -8.57 7.19
CA PHE A 285 -0.06 -9.85 7.31
C PHE A 285 1.25 -9.68 8.04
N GLN A 286 1.58 -10.64 8.90
CA GLN A 286 2.86 -10.73 9.58
C GLN A 286 3.71 -11.80 8.89
N GLN A 287 4.95 -11.47 8.59
CA GLN A 287 5.96 -12.43 8.19
C GLN A 287 6.58 -13.05 9.46
N ASP A 288 6.39 -14.36 9.65
CA ASP A 288 6.97 -15.10 10.77
C ASP A 288 8.43 -15.47 10.48
N ASN A 289 8.70 -15.86 9.24
CA ASN A 289 10.03 -16.12 8.68
C ASN A 289 9.99 -15.93 7.15
N GLY A 290 11.07 -16.23 6.45
CA GLY A 290 11.19 -16.00 5.00
C GLY A 290 10.12 -16.68 4.13
N GLU A 291 9.39 -17.66 4.65
CA GLU A 291 8.43 -18.46 3.88
C GLU A 291 7.03 -18.50 4.50
N ARG A 292 6.87 -18.17 5.77
CA ARG A 292 5.60 -18.25 6.48
C ARG A 292 5.05 -16.87 6.80
N TYR A 293 3.78 -16.70 6.45
CA TYR A 293 3.00 -15.48 6.64
C TYR A 293 1.63 -15.84 7.19
N HIS A 294 1.07 -14.98 8.03
CA HIS A 294 -0.30 -15.15 8.51
C HIS A 294 -1.03 -13.81 8.55
N LEU A 295 -2.36 -13.84 8.45
CA LEU A 295 -3.19 -12.66 8.65
C LEU A 295 -3.15 -12.30 10.15
N ALA A 296 -2.48 -11.19 10.47
CA ALA A 296 -2.35 -10.70 11.84
C ALA A 296 -3.55 -9.87 12.28
N ALA A 297 -4.16 -9.10 11.35
CA ALA A 297 -5.33 -8.28 11.64
C ALA A 297 -6.14 -7.98 10.38
N LYS A 298 -7.44 -7.75 10.58
CA LYS A 298 -8.39 -7.16 9.63
C LYS A 298 -8.92 -5.88 10.28
N ILE A 299 -8.64 -4.73 9.69
CA ILE A 299 -8.90 -3.42 10.26
C ILE A 299 -9.89 -2.68 9.37
N SER A 300 -10.94 -2.11 9.95
CA SER A 300 -11.93 -1.34 9.18
C SER A 300 -11.32 -0.07 8.62
N SER A 301 -11.65 0.26 7.38
CA SER A 301 -11.32 1.51 6.71
C SER A 301 -12.61 2.20 6.23
N GLY A 302 -13.00 1.98 5.02
CA GLY A 302 -14.25 2.50 4.46
C GLY A 302 -14.55 1.78 3.16
N LEU A 303 -15.82 1.53 2.86
CA LEU A 303 -16.16 0.90 1.58
C LEU A 303 -15.64 1.72 0.42
N GLY A 304 -15.06 1.12 -0.61
CA GLY A 304 -14.43 1.81 -1.75
C GLY A 304 -13.03 2.36 -1.45
N ALA A 305 -12.55 2.33 -0.20
CA ALA A 305 -11.22 2.74 0.21
C ALA A 305 -10.19 1.66 -0.19
N ARG A 306 -9.75 1.71 -1.42
CA ARG A 306 -8.83 0.72 -2.01
C ARG A 306 -7.39 1.20 -2.12
N THR A 307 -7.19 2.51 -2.10
CA THR A 307 -5.89 3.16 -2.25
C THR A 307 -5.41 3.77 -0.95
N ALA A 308 -4.10 3.75 -0.76
CA ALA A 308 -3.47 4.11 0.49
C ALA A 308 -2.07 4.71 0.27
N GLY A 309 -1.43 5.16 1.35
CA GLY A 309 -0.05 5.58 1.37
C GLY A 309 0.67 5.09 2.61
N TYR A 310 1.82 4.45 2.43
CA TYR A 310 2.76 4.11 3.49
C TYR A 310 4.17 4.45 3.00
N PHE A 311 4.82 5.36 3.70
CA PHE A 311 6.09 5.93 3.23
C PHE A 311 7.29 5.53 4.08
N GLY A 312 7.10 4.53 4.92
CA GLY A 312 8.16 3.86 5.66
C GLY A 312 8.51 4.49 7.00
N LYS A 313 9.20 3.70 7.83
CA LYS A 313 9.75 4.10 9.12
C LYS A 313 11.06 4.88 8.91
N GLY A 314 11.29 5.90 9.71
CA GLY A 314 12.58 6.60 9.74
C GLY A 314 12.55 8.08 9.39
N ARG A 315 11.42 8.63 8.97
CA ARG A 315 11.21 10.07 8.84
C ARG A 315 10.22 10.54 9.90
N LYS A 316 10.54 11.63 10.60
CA LYS A 316 9.63 12.22 11.60
C LYS A 316 8.30 12.56 10.95
N GLY A 317 7.19 12.02 11.49
CA GLY A 317 5.83 12.21 10.95
C GLY A 317 5.44 11.30 9.78
N PHE A 318 6.29 10.35 9.37
CA PHE A 318 6.04 9.51 8.20
C PHE A 318 5.70 8.04 8.54
N ASP A 319 5.88 7.60 9.77
CA ASP A 319 5.53 6.24 10.22
C ASP A 319 4.01 6.14 10.50
N LEU A 320 3.23 6.55 9.47
CA LEU A 320 1.77 6.57 9.47
C LEU A 320 1.26 5.85 8.23
N PHE A 321 0.06 5.34 8.32
CA PHE A 321 -0.61 4.69 7.20
C PHE A 321 -1.86 5.50 6.84
N TYR A 322 -1.96 5.92 5.59
CA TYR A 322 -3.01 6.78 5.06
C TYR A 322 -3.95 5.96 4.20
N VAL A 323 -5.27 6.19 4.30
CA VAL A 323 -6.25 5.53 3.45
C VAL A 323 -7.21 6.55 2.88
N ALA A 324 -7.34 6.61 1.55
CA ALA A 324 -8.32 7.46 0.90
C ALA A 324 -9.69 6.80 0.90
N VAL A 325 -10.65 7.49 1.49
CA VAL A 325 -12.06 7.08 1.50
C VAL A 325 -12.84 7.98 0.54
N PRO A 326 -13.43 7.44 -0.53
CA PRO A 326 -14.22 8.24 -1.46
C PRO A 326 -15.52 8.75 -0.82
N ALA A 327 -16.02 9.89 -1.31
CA ALA A 327 -17.31 10.43 -0.90
C ALA A 327 -18.47 9.46 -1.16
N ARG A 328 -19.49 9.55 -0.31
CA ARG A 328 -20.74 8.80 -0.42
C ARG A 328 -21.92 9.71 -0.15
N ALA A 329 -23.13 9.17 -0.31
CA ALA A 329 -24.37 9.92 -0.15
C ALA A 329 -24.43 10.74 1.17
N ASN A 330 -23.85 10.23 2.25
CA ASN A 330 -23.92 10.85 3.58
C ASN A 330 -22.56 11.19 4.21
N SER A 331 -21.47 11.10 3.45
CA SER A 331 -20.12 11.41 3.94
C SER A 331 -19.26 12.03 2.85
N ALA A 332 -18.53 13.07 3.20
CA ALA A 332 -17.49 13.63 2.32
C ALA A 332 -16.35 12.63 2.15
N ALA A 333 -15.55 12.81 1.08
CA ALA A 333 -14.29 12.12 0.96
C ALA A 333 -13.33 12.55 2.07
N GLU A 334 -12.46 11.64 2.49
CA GLU A 334 -11.49 11.90 3.55
C GLU A 334 -10.24 11.04 3.41
N VAL A 335 -9.17 11.44 4.07
CA VAL A 335 -7.97 10.61 4.28
C VAL A 335 -7.97 10.16 5.74
N LEU A 336 -8.13 8.87 5.99
CA LEU A 336 -7.94 8.28 7.32
C LEU A 336 -6.46 8.15 7.63
N ILE A 337 -6.10 8.40 8.88
CA ILE A 337 -4.72 8.34 9.38
C ILE A 337 -4.64 7.28 10.47
N TYR A 338 -3.79 6.30 10.25
CA TYR A 338 -3.51 5.25 11.22
C TYR A 338 -2.07 5.36 11.72
N THR A 339 -1.91 5.28 13.04
CA THR A 339 -0.59 5.08 13.64
C THR A 339 -0.20 3.60 13.53
N VAL A 340 1.00 3.36 13.02
CA VAL A 340 1.56 2.02 12.89
C VAL A 340 2.18 1.62 14.23
N GLN A 341 1.67 0.54 14.83
CA GLN A 341 2.16 0.01 16.11
C GLN A 341 3.34 -0.95 15.91
N ASN A 342 4.23 -1.06 16.90
CA ASN A 342 5.39 -1.98 16.83
C ASN A 342 5.00 -3.45 17.00
#